data_d9af1bae1da53027155ce308fbd8236a
#
_entry.id   d9af1bae1da53027155ce308fbd8236a
#
_cell.length_a   1.000
_cell.length_b   1.000
_cell.length_c   1.000
_cell.angle_alpha   90.00
_cell.angle_beta   90.00
_cell.angle_gamma   90.00
#
_symmetry.space_group_name_H-M   'P 1'
#
loop_
_entity.id
_entity.type
_entity.pdbx_description
1 polymer ?
#
loop_
_entity_poly.entity_id
_entity_poly.type
_entity_poly.pdbx_seq_one_letter_code
_entity_poly.pdbx_strand_id
1 'polypeptide(L)'
;MSKETQRRLAAIVSADVVGYSRLMGVDEVGTLTAMRAHRAELIDAKIAEHGGRIVKTMGDGLLLEFSSVVNATQCAIEVQEGMAARNEDVAEGERVIFRIGVHVGDIII
;
A
#
# COMPACT_ATOMS: atom_id res chain seq x y z
N MET A 1 27.15 20.64 -23.58
CA MET A 1 26.71 20.37 -22.22
C MET A 1 26.33 18.91 -22.08
N SER A 2 26.87 18.24 -21.14
CA SER A 2 26.54 16.85 -20.91
C SER A 2 25.15 16.73 -20.29
N LYS A 3 24.45 15.69 -20.71
CA LYS A 3 23.18 15.34 -20.09
C LYS A 3 23.45 14.27 -19.06
N GLU A 4 23.54 14.69 -17.84
CA GLU A 4 23.74 13.75 -16.76
C GLU A 4 22.41 13.11 -16.38
N THR A 5 22.44 11.80 -16.21
CA THR A 5 21.31 11.10 -15.65
C THR A 5 21.22 11.45 -14.17
N GLN A 6 20.13 12.04 -13.77
CA GLN A 6 19.91 12.38 -12.39
C GLN A 6 19.35 11.18 -11.64
N ARG A 7 19.86 10.96 -10.45
CA ARG A 7 19.40 9.91 -9.55
C ARG A 7 19.04 10.51 -8.21
N ARG A 8 18.12 9.88 -7.55
CA ARG A 8 17.81 10.21 -6.16
C ARG A 8 17.42 8.95 -5.42
N LEU A 9 17.67 8.94 -4.13
CA LEU A 9 17.18 7.88 -3.27
C LEU A 9 15.68 8.06 -3.09
N ALA A 10 14.96 6.97 -3.18
CA ALA A 10 13.54 6.93 -2.90
C ALA A 10 13.21 5.69 -2.08
N ALA A 11 12.19 5.80 -1.28
CA ALA A 11 11.61 4.65 -0.63
C ALA A 11 10.50 4.10 -1.51
N ILE A 12 10.59 2.84 -1.84
CA ILE A 12 9.60 2.13 -2.62
C ILE A 12 8.84 1.21 -1.67
N VAL A 13 7.54 1.34 -1.63
CA VAL A 13 6.67 0.52 -0.79
C VAL A 13 5.84 -0.39 -1.69
N SER A 14 5.90 -1.68 -1.40
CA SER A 14 5.04 -2.66 -2.05
C SER A 14 4.05 -3.20 -1.03
N ALA A 15 2.79 -3.25 -1.40
CA ALA A 15 1.73 -3.77 -0.55
C ALA A 15 0.87 -4.74 -1.34
N ASP A 16 0.54 -5.87 -0.74
CA ASP A 16 -0.43 -6.80 -1.32
C ASP A 16 -1.27 -7.43 -0.21
N VAL A 17 -2.32 -8.12 -0.60
CA VAL A 17 -3.24 -8.76 0.34
C VAL A 17 -2.86 -10.22 0.55
N VAL A 18 -2.70 -10.60 1.81
CA VAL A 18 -2.44 -11.99 2.19
C VAL A 18 -3.66 -12.83 1.83
N GLY A 19 -3.45 -13.89 1.04
CA GLY A 19 -4.51 -14.80 0.65
C GLY A 19 -5.59 -14.18 -0.24
N TYR A 20 -5.22 -13.25 -1.10
CA TYR A 20 -6.16 -12.56 -1.98
C TYR A 20 -6.98 -13.54 -2.84
N SER A 21 -6.34 -14.54 -3.45
CA SER A 21 -7.04 -15.53 -4.26
C SER A 21 -8.09 -16.28 -3.48
N ARG A 22 -7.83 -16.60 -2.21
CA ARG A 22 -8.78 -17.27 -1.34
C ARG A 22 -9.98 -16.37 -1.04
N LEU A 23 -9.72 -15.11 -0.71
CA LEU A 23 -10.78 -14.13 -0.44
C LEU A 23 -11.67 -13.94 -1.68
N MET A 24 -11.06 -13.82 -2.85
CA MET A 24 -11.79 -13.68 -4.12
C MET A 24 -12.60 -14.92 -4.45
N GLY A 25 -12.07 -16.10 -4.14
CA GLY A 25 -12.76 -17.37 -4.37
C GLY A 25 -13.97 -17.56 -3.48
N VAL A 26 -13.93 -17.02 -2.25
CA VAL A 26 -15.04 -17.12 -1.30
C VAL A 26 -16.13 -16.09 -1.59
N ASP A 27 -15.75 -14.84 -1.84
CA ASP A 27 -16.69 -13.74 -2.08
C ASP A 27 -16.01 -12.65 -2.89
N GLU A 28 -16.09 -12.75 -4.22
CA GLU A 28 -15.44 -11.81 -5.12
C GLU A 28 -15.98 -10.38 -4.96
N VAL A 29 -17.30 -10.24 -4.98
CA VAL A 29 -17.94 -8.91 -4.88
C VAL A 29 -17.65 -8.26 -3.53
N GLY A 30 -17.80 -9.00 -2.45
CA GLY A 30 -17.51 -8.50 -1.11
C GLY A 30 -16.06 -8.12 -0.92
N THR A 31 -15.14 -8.91 -1.46
CA THR A 31 -13.71 -8.62 -1.37
C THR A 31 -13.36 -7.35 -2.13
N LEU A 32 -13.84 -7.19 -3.36
CA LEU A 32 -13.59 -5.98 -4.14
C LEU A 32 -14.20 -4.74 -3.50
N THR A 33 -15.40 -4.88 -2.94
CA THR A 33 -16.05 -3.77 -2.23
C THR A 33 -15.24 -3.35 -1.00
N ALA A 34 -14.77 -4.32 -0.21
CA ALA A 34 -13.93 -4.07 0.95
C ALA A 34 -12.62 -3.39 0.56
N MET A 35 -11.97 -3.87 -0.50
CA MET A 35 -10.72 -3.29 -0.99
C MET A 35 -10.89 -1.83 -1.39
N ARG A 36 -11.96 -1.49 -2.10
CA ARG A 36 -12.25 -0.12 -2.48
C ARG A 36 -12.48 0.77 -1.26
N ALA A 37 -13.20 0.26 -0.27
CA ALA A 37 -13.47 1.00 0.97
C ALA A 37 -12.17 1.26 1.74
N HIS A 38 -11.29 0.27 1.88
CA HIS A 38 -10.01 0.45 2.54
C HIS A 38 -9.14 1.47 1.82
N ARG A 39 -9.13 1.45 0.48
CA ARG A 39 -8.42 2.45 -0.31
C ARG A 39 -8.97 3.85 -0.07
N ALA A 40 -10.28 4.02 -0.23
CA ALA A 40 -10.93 5.34 -0.17
C ALA A 40 -10.94 5.93 1.24
N GLU A 41 -11.07 5.10 2.26
CA GLU A 41 -11.30 5.56 3.63
C GLU A 41 -10.03 5.60 4.49
N LEU A 42 -8.98 4.89 4.10
CA LEU A 42 -7.75 4.81 4.89
C LEU A 42 -6.49 5.00 4.06
N ILE A 43 -6.25 4.12 3.10
CA ILE A 43 -4.94 4.00 2.46
C ILE A 43 -4.56 5.25 1.67
N ASP A 44 -5.45 5.74 0.83
CA ASP A 44 -5.16 6.91 -0.03
C ASP A 44 -4.86 8.15 0.81
N ALA A 45 -5.58 8.34 1.92
CA ALA A 45 -5.34 9.46 2.83
C ALA A 45 -3.95 9.36 3.50
N LYS A 46 -3.56 8.17 3.93
CA LYS A 46 -2.26 7.95 4.57
C LYS A 46 -1.10 8.16 3.60
N ILE A 47 -1.26 7.72 2.36
CA ILE A 47 -0.26 7.97 1.32
C ILE A 47 -0.08 9.49 1.13
N ALA A 48 -1.18 10.23 1.00
CA ALA A 48 -1.12 11.68 0.83
C ALA A 48 -0.52 12.39 2.05
N GLU A 49 -0.91 11.99 3.26
CA GLU A 49 -0.38 12.59 4.50
C GLU A 49 1.14 12.48 4.61
N HIS A 50 1.71 11.41 4.11
CA HIS A 50 3.15 11.15 4.21
C HIS A 50 3.92 11.48 2.93
N GLY A 51 3.28 12.19 2.00
CA GLY A 51 3.94 12.67 0.80
C GLY A 51 4.28 11.58 -0.21
N GLY A 52 3.54 10.50 -0.18
CA GLY A 52 3.72 9.40 -1.12
C GLY A 52 2.87 9.55 -2.37
N ARG A 53 3.17 8.72 -3.35
CA ARG A 53 2.34 8.62 -4.56
C ARG A 53 2.22 7.16 -4.99
N ILE A 54 1.14 6.84 -5.67
CA ILE A 54 0.93 5.53 -6.26
C ILE A 54 1.65 5.50 -7.61
N VAL A 55 2.60 4.60 -7.74
CA VAL A 55 3.33 4.40 -8.99
C VAL A 55 2.55 3.47 -9.90
N LYS A 56 2.00 2.40 -9.31
CA LYS A 56 1.33 1.35 -10.06
C LYS A 56 0.38 0.57 -9.18
N THR A 57 -0.73 0.13 -9.76
CA THR A 57 -1.63 -0.83 -9.14
C THR A 57 -1.56 -2.13 -9.91
N MET A 58 -1.59 -3.26 -9.21
CA MET A 58 -1.50 -4.59 -9.81
C MET A 58 -2.42 -5.53 -9.07
N GLY A 59 -3.64 -5.74 -9.59
CA GLY A 59 -4.62 -6.58 -8.90
C GLY A 59 -4.87 -6.10 -7.47
N ASP A 60 -4.45 -6.89 -6.49
CA ASP A 60 -4.52 -6.55 -5.07
C ASP A 60 -3.34 -5.71 -4.59
N GLY A 61 -2.36 -5.49 -5.44
CA GLY A 61 -1.09 -4.86 -5.06
C GLY A 61 -1.01 -3.39 -5.39
N LEU A 62 -0.20 -2.69 -4.59
CA LEU A 62 0.15 -1.30 -4.81
C LEU A 62 1.65 -1.15 -4.77
N LEU A 63 2.18 -0.35 -5.69
CA LEU A 63 3.56 0.08 -5.66
C LEU A 63 3.56 1.59 -5.42
N LEU A 64 4.20 2.01 -4.33
CA LEU A 64 4.21 3.40 -3.88
C LEU A 64 5.64 3.94 -3.87
N GLU A 65 5.76 5.24 -4.02
CA GLU A 65 7.03 5.94 -3.90
C GLU A 65 6.93 7.05 -2.86
N PHE A 66 7.95 7.16 -2.03
CA PHE A 66 8.11 8.24 -1.06
C PHE A 66 9.52 8.82 -1.19
N SER A 67 9.66 10.13 -0.99
CA SER A 67 10.98 10.76 -0.99
C SER A 67 11.76 10.50 0.30
N SER A 68 11.10 10.00 1.34
CA SER A 68 11.68 9.76 2.66
C SER A 68 11.34 8.36 3.15
N VAL A 69 12.36 7.63 3.58
CA VAL A 69 12.19 6.31 4.21
C VAL A 69 11.38 6.41 5.49
N VAL A 70 11.58 7.48 6.26
CA VAL A 70 10.84 7.73 7.49
C VAL A 70 9.35 7.87 7.18
N ASN A 71 9.01 8.68 6.19
CA ASN A 71 7.63 8.88 5.80
C ASN A 71 7.00 7.58 5.26
N ALA A 72 7.74 6.82 4.47
CA ALA A 72 7.27 5.53 3.96
C ALA A 72 6.96 4.56 5.10
N THR A 73 7.87 4.48 6.07
CA THR A 73 7.72 3.59 7.22
C THR A 73 6.54 4.00 8.10
N GLN A 74 6.40 5.30 8.36
CA GLN A 74 5.26 5.81 9.13
C GLN A 74 3.93 5.54 8.44
N CYS A 75 3.90 5.73 7.12
CA CYS A 75 2.71 5.42 6.33
C CYS A 75 2.34 3.93 6.47
N ALA A 76 3.32 3.04 6.32
CA ALA A 76 3.10 1.61 6.43
C ALA A 76 2.56 1.23 7.82
N ILE A 77 3.15 1.78 8.87
CA ILE A 77 2.71 1.51 10.25
C ILE A 77 1.27 1.98 10.46
N GLU A 78 0.96 3.21 10.04
CA GLU A 78 -0.38 3.77 10.23
C GLU A 78 -1.44 3.05 9.42
N VAL A 79 -1.09 2.58 8.21
CA VAL A 79 -1.99 1.75 7.43
C VAL A 79 -2.27 0.43 8.15
N GLN A 80 -1.24 -0.21 8.69
CA GLN A 80 -1.42 -1.47 9.42
C GLN A 80 -2.23 -1.28 10.71
N GLU A 81 -2.00 -0.20 11.44
CA GLU A 81 -2.79 0.12 12.63
C GLU A 81 -4.26 0.37 12.26
N GLY A 82 -4.49 1.14 11.22
CA GLY A 82 -5.84 1.42 10.73
C GLY A 82 -6.55 0.17 10.25
N MET A 83 -5.83 -0.72 9.57
CA MET A 83 -6.41 -2.00 9.13
C MET A 83 -6.74 -2.91 10.29
N ALA A 84 -5.89 -2.96 11.32
CA ALA A 84 -6.18 -3.75 12.52
C ALA A 84 -7.48 -3.28 13.17
N ALA A 85 -7.67 -1.97 13.31
CA ALA A 85 -8.89 -1.40 13.86
C ALA A 85 -10.11 -1.74 12.99
N ARG A 86 -9.98 -1.61 11.67
CA ARG A 86 -11.08 -1.89 10.74
C ARG A 86 -11.47 -3.37 10.74
N ASN A 87 -10.53 -4.26 11.02
CA ASN A 87 -10.76 -5.70 11.04
C ASN A 87 -11.36 -6.22 12.35
N GLU A 88 -11.40 -5.41 13.41
CA GLU A 88 -11.89 -5.85 14.71
C GLU A 88 -13.29 -6.47 14.65
N ASP A 89 -14.18 -5.88 13.85
CA ASP A 89 -15.57 -6.33 13.72
C ASP A 89 -15.79 -7.23 12.49
N VAL A 90 -14.70 -7.64 11.85
CA VAL A 90 -14.77 -8.50 10.65
C VAL A 90 -14.43 -9.93 11.05
N ALA A 91 -15.22 -10.89 10.56
CA ALA A 91 -14.96 -12.30 10.77
C ALA A 91 -13.55 -12.66 10.26
N GLU A 92 -12.81 -13.45 11.01
CA GLU A 92 -11.41 -13.75 10.73
C GLU A 92 -11.15 -14.23 9.30
N GLY A 93 -12.01 -15.06 8.77
CA GLY A 93 -11.87 -15.58 7.40
C GLY A 93 -12.13 -14.56 6.29
N GLU A 94 -12.70 -13.40 6.64
CA GLU A 94 -13.05 -12.34 5.70
C GLU A 94 -12.15 -11.11 5.83
N ARG A 95 -11.22 -11.12 6.78
CA ARG A 95 -10.32 -9.99 7.02
C ARG A 95 -9.37 -9.76 5.87
N VAL A 96 -9.20 -8.48 5.52
CA VAL A 96 -8.20 -8.06 4.55
C VAL A 96 -6.95 -7.70 5.32
N ILE A 97 -5.88 -8.45 5.13
CA ILE A 97 -4.61 -8.25 5.81
C ILE A 97 -3.56 -7.93 4.74
N PHE A 98 -2.92 -6.77 4.89
CA PHE A 98 -1.87 -6.35 3.97
C PHE A 98 -0.51 -6.83 4.40
N ARG A 99 0.27 -7.24 3.42
CA ARG A 99 1.70 -7.48 3.58
C ARG A 99 2.41 -6.31 2.92
N ILE A 100 3.25 -5.60 3.69
CA ILE A 100 3.89 -4.37 3.22
C ILE A 100 5.40 -4.50 3.35
N GLY A 101 6.10 -4.24 2.25
CA GLY A 101 7.56 -4.17 2.22
C GLY A 101 8.03 -2.76 1.90
N VAL A 102 9.08 -2.32 2.59
CA VAL A 102 9.70 -1.02 2.33
C VAL A 102 11.12 -1.26 1.83
N HIS A 103 11.45 -0.67 0.70
CA HIS A 103 12.75 -0.82 0.05
C HIS A 103 13.31 0.55 -0.32
N VAL A 104 14.60 0.75 -0.09
CA VAL A 104 15.29 1.98 -0.50
C VAL A 104 16.06 1.70 -1.77
N GLY A 105 15.87 2.55 -2.76
CA GLY A 105 16.59 2.41 -4.01
C GLY A 105 16.82 3.74 -4.71
N ASP A 106 17.72 3.72 -5.67
CA ASP A 106 17.92 4.84 -6.56
C ASP A 106 16.87 4.83 -7.66
N ILE A 107 16.33 6.00 -7.94
CA ILE A 107 15.47 6.15 -9.11
C ILE A 107 16.13 7.11 -10.08
N ILE A 108 15.85 6.92 -11.36
CA ILE A 108 16.30 7.82 -12.42
C ILE A 108 15.21 8.84 -12.68
N ILE A 109 15.60 10.08 -12.65
CA ILE A 109 14.68 11.19 -12.88
C ILE A 109 14.68 11.57 -14.36
#